data_bcceb2c20bb2b94b19065a91122c432a
#
_entry.id   bcceb2c20bb2b94b19065a91122c432a
#
_cell.length_a   1.000
_cell.length_b   1.000
_cell.length_c   1.000
_cell.angle_alpha   90.00
_cell.angle_beta   90.00
_cell.angle_gamma   90.00
#
_symmetry.space_group_name_H-M   'P 1'
#
loop_
_entity.id
_entity.type
_entity.pdbx_description
1 polymer ?
#
loop_
_entity_poly.entity_id
_entity_poly.type
_entity_poly.pdbx_seq_one_letter_code
_entity_poly.pdbx_strand_id
1 'polypeptide(L)'
;NQRTLFEDEMKGPKRLEHIVFRDGTLAVPKNKVNLQKLLSIYHPQRNTTYYEYNPKAQATAEVDSIEIELEAMNAVNALDIDMAEAVLRAEMGSDVSKMSSKEIRRDLLVLARRNPGLIIGLINDDNLYLRNVGIKCVEAGILSLSSDNRHFTYNSSGQKIMTVPFDEHPYTALAAWFKTDEGMEILTAIEKKIS
;
A
#
# COMPACT_ATOMS: atom_id res chain seq x y z
N ASN A 1 20.44 -13.24 -38.60
CA ASN A 1 19.17 -13.15 -39.33
C ASN A 1 18.02 -13.56 -38.42
N GLN A 2 17.63 -12.69 -37.51
CA GLN A 2 16.38 -12.89 -36.77
C GLN A 2 15.22 -12.50 -37.69
N ARG A 3 14.31 -13.45 -37.91
CA ARG A 3 13.03 -13.20 -38.57
C ARG A 3 12.23 -12.24 -37.69
N THR A 4 11.66 -11.20 -38.29
CA THR A 4 10.76 -10.32 -37.54
C THR A 4 9.40 -11.00 -37.41
N LEU A 5 8.69 -10.77 -36.31
CA LEU A 5 7.33 -11.23 -36.07
C LEU A 5 6.32 -10.72 -37.11
N PHE A 6 6.73 -9.82 -37.98
CA PHE A 6 5.94 -9.20 -39.07
C PHE A 6 6.40 -9.63 -40.45
N GLU A 7 7.08 -10.77 -40.59
CA GLU A 7 7.61 -11.27 -41.86
C GLU A 7 6.48 -11.47 -42.89
N ASP A 8 5.31 -11.92 -42.46
CA ASP A 8 4.15 -12.15 -43.32
C ASP A 8 3.52 -10.85 -43.85
N GLU A 9 3.73 -9.73 -43.16
CA GLU A 9 3.27 -8.41 -43.58
C GLU A 9 4.28 -7.70 -44.50
N MET A 10 5.51 -8.20 -44.58
CA MET A 10 6.59 -7.66 -45.38
C MET A 10 6.75 -8.43 -46.70
N LYS A 11 5.91 -8.17 -47.67
CA LYS A 11 6.09 -8.72 -49.04
C LYS A 11 7.32 -8.09 -49.71
N GLY A 12 8.41 -8.87 -49.82
CA GLY A 12 9.64 -8.50 -50.55
C GLY A 12 10.82 -8.11 -49.63
N PRO A 13 11.99 -7.82 -50.19
CA PRO A 13 13.24 -7.54 -49.44
C PRO A 13 13.25 -6.12 -48.83
N LYS A 14 12.19 -5.74 -48.14
CA LYS A 14 12.12 -4.44 -47.47
C LYS A 14 12.85 -4.51 -46.14
N ARG A 15 13.97 -3.78 -46.05
CA ARG A 15 14.65 -3.54 -44.77
C ARG A 15 13.90 -2.49 -43.98
N LEU A 16 13.83 -2.68 -42.68
CA LEU A 16 13.39 -1.60 -41.77
C LEU A 16 14.39 -0.45 -41.93
N GLU A 17 13.88 0.78 -41.95
CA GLU A 17 14.70 1.97 -42.02
C GLU A 17 15.51 2.16 -40.74
N HIS A 18 16.55 2.97 -40.83
CA HIS A 18 17.38 3.32 -39.69
C HIS A 18 16.56 4.12 -38.66
N ILE A 19 16.72 3.75 -37.39
CA ILE A 19 16.17 4.47 -36.26
C ILE A 19 17.10 5.60 -35.91
N VAL A 20 16.73 6.82 -36.29
CA VAL A 20 17.56 8.03 -36.04
C VAL A 20 16.71 9.05 -35.30
N PHE A 21 17.05 9.31 -34.05
CA PHE A 21 16.49 10.42 -33.30
C PHE A 21 17.15 11.73 -33.70
N ARG A 22 16.36 12.75 -33.97
CA ARG A 22 16.82 14.11 -34.24
C ARG A 22 16.28 14.99 -33.12
N ASP A 23 17.15 15.73 -32.48
CA ASP A 23 16.79 16.60 -31.33
C ASP A 23 15.96 15.87 -30.25
N GLY A 24 16.33 14.63 -29.98
CA GLY A 24 15.64 13.79 -28.99
C GLY A 24 14.31 13.18 -29.44
N THR A 25 13.88 13.42 -30.70
CA THR A 25 12.59 12.96 -31.20
C THR A 25 12.74 12.10 -32.45
N LEU A 26 11.96 11.03 -32.55
CA LEU A 26 11.79 10.21 -33.74
C LEU A 26 10.33 10.26 -34.20
N ALA A 27 10.09 10.87 -35.35
CA ALA A 27 8.79 10.85 -36.01
C ALA A 27 8.75 9.72 -37.06
N VAL A 28 7.88 8.75 -36.85
CA VAL A 28 7.69 7.63 -37.78
C VAL A 28 6.45 7.90 -38.64
N PRO A 29 6.60 8.00 -39.99
CA PRO A 29 5.47 8.23 -40.88
C PRO A 29 4.40 7.14 -40.77
N LYS A 30 3.12 7.52 -40.95
CA LYS A 30 1.95 6.61 -40.83
C LYS A 30 2.02 5.40 -41.78
N ASN A 31 2.66 5.54 -42.96
CA ASN A 31 2.81 4.46 -43.93
C ASN A 31 3.88 3.41 -43.54
N LYS A 32 4.66 3.65 -42.46
CA LYS A 32 5.70 2.72 -41.96
C LYS A 32 5.20 1.90 -40.80
N VAL A 33 4.10 1.19 -41.01
CA VAL A 33 3.38 0.46 -39.95
C VAL A 33 4.27 -0.55 -39.24
N ASN A 34 5.14 -1.28 -39.98
CA ASN A 34 6.01 -2.28 -39.36
C ASN A 34 7.06 -1.66 -38.42
N LEU A 35 7.61 -0.50 -38.80
CA LEU A 35 8.53 0.23 -37.92
C LEU A 35 7.82 0.77 -36.70
N GLN A 36 6.59 1.26 -36.84
CA GLN A 36 5.75 1.69 -35.71
C GLN A 36 5.50 0.53 -34.75
N LYS A 37 5.04 -0.63 -35.25
CA LYS A 37 4.81 -1.82 -34.44
C LYS A 37 6.08 -2.30 -33.73
N LEU A 38 7.23 -2.30 -34.43
CA LEU A 38 8.50 -2.69 -33.83
C LEU A 38 8.84 -1.78 -32.66
N LEU A 39 8.80 -0.48 -32.85
CA LEU A 39 9.16 0.51 -31.82
C LEU A 39 8.17 0.53 -30.64
N SER A 40 6.85 0.38 -30.93
CA SER A 40 5.79 0.46 -29.91
C SER A 40 5.64 -0.83 -29.09
N ILE A 41 6.03 -1.99 -29.62
CA ILE A 41 5.71 -3.29 -28.98
C ILE A 41 6.94 -4.08 -28.59
N TYR A 42 7.95 -4.20 -29.51
CA TYR A 42 8.97 -5.23 -29.38
C TYR A 42 10.41 -4.70 -29.19
N HIS A 43 10.67 -3.43 -29.42
CA HIS A 43 12.05 -2.95 -29.35
C HIS A 43 12.59 -3.02 -27.91
N PRO A 44 13.79 -3.62 -27.68
CA PRO A 44 14.34 -3.82 -26.32
C PRO A 44 14.56 -2.54 -25.51
N GLN A 45 14.79 -1.41 -26.20
CA GLN A 45 15.05 -0.12 -25.56
C GLN A 45 13.78 0.71 -25.32
N ARG A 46 12.61 0.15 -25.62
CA ARG A 46 11.32 0.77 -25.30
C ARG A 46 11.20 0.93 -23.78
N ASN A 47 10.70 2.08 -23.34
CA ASN A 47 10.52 2.46 -21.94
C ASN A 47 11.84 2.53 -21.11
N THR A 48 13.00 2.46 -21.76
CA THR A 48 14.31 2.66 -21.13
C THR A 48 15.07 3.81 -21.76
N THR A 49 15.30 3.73 -23.06
CA THR A 49 16.06 4.77 -23.80
C THR A 49 15.13 5.74 -24.53
N TYR A 50 13.94 5.30 -24.94
CA TYR A 50 12.92 6.13 -25.56
C TYR A 50 11.52 5.74 -25.10
N TYR A 51 10.58 6.70 -25.20
CA TYR A 51 9.18 6.53 -24.85
C TYR A 51 8.29 6.95 -26.03
N GLU A 52 7.16 6.29 -26.19
CA GLU A 52 6.16 6.69 -27.15
C GLU A 52 5.45 7.97 -26.67
N TYR A 53 5.46 9.01 -27.48
CA TYR A 53 4.76 10.25 -27.18
C TYR A 53 3.25 10.07 -27.38
N ASN A 54 2.54 9.90 -26.30
CA ASN A 54 1.09 9.79 -26.29
C ASN A 54 0.49 10.70 -25.19
N PRO A 55 0.20 11.98 -25.53
CA PRO A 55 -0.26 12.96 -24.55
C PRO A 55 -1.60 12.60 -23.92
N LYS A 56 -2.47 11.84 -24.64
CA LYS A 56 -3.73 11.37 -24.06
C LYS A 56 -3.51 10.31 -22.99
N ALA A 57 -2.66 9.31 -23.27
CA ALA A 57 -2.34 8.28 -22.30
C ALA A 57 -1.60 8.86 -21.08
N GLN A 58 -0.71 9.83 -21.30
CA GLN A 58 -0.02 10.53 -20.22
C GLN A 58 -1.00 11.31 -19.34
N ALA A 59 -1.90 12.08 -19.95
CA ALA A 59 -2.91 12.82 -19.22
C ALA A 59 -3.85 11.90 -18.43
N THR A 60 -4.25 10.76 -19.00
CA THR A 60 -5.06 9.76 -18.28
C THR A 60 -4.30 9.21 -17.07
N ALA A 61 -3.04 8.79 -17.26
CA ALA A 61 -2.24 8.25 -16.16
C ALA A 61 -1.96 9.29 -15.05
N GLU A 62 -1.79 10.57 -15.41
CA GLU A 62 -1.65 11.66 -14.44
C GLU A 62 -2.95 11.90 -13.66
N VAL A 63 -4.11 11.89 -14.34
CA VAL A 63 -5.42 12.01 -13.69
C VAL A 63 -5.66 10.83 -12.74
N ASP A 64 -5.44 9.59 -13.19
CA ASP A 64 -5.59 8.40 -12.36
C ASP A 64 -4.70 8.48 -11.09
N SER A 65 -3.48 8.98 -11.24
CA SER A 65 -2.56 9.17 -10.09
C SER A 65 -3.07 10.22 -9.09
N ILE A 66 -3.60 11.34 -9.60
CA ILE A 66 -4.18 12.41 -8.76
C ILE A 66 -5.45 11.93 -8.08
N GLU A 67 -6.29 11.14 -8.77
CA GLU A 67 -7.52 10.58 -8.19
C GLU A 67 -7.21 9.64 -7.01
N ILE A 68 -6.20 8.77 -7.14
CA ILE A 68 -5.77 7.88 -6.05
C ILE A 68 -5.20 8.70 -4.88
N GLU A 69 -4.44 9.76 -5.13
CA GLU A 69 -3.94 10.66 -4.09
C GLU A 69 -5.10 11.36 -3.35
N LEU A 70 -6.09 11.87 -4.08
CA LEU A 70 -7.29 12.49 -3.51
C LEU A 70 -8.11 11.48 -2.69
N GLU A 71 -8.29 10.27 -3.19
CA GLU A 71 -8.98 9.20 -2.48
C GLU A 71 -8.31 8.91 -1.13
N ALA A 72 -6.99 8.72 -1.12
CA ALA A 72 -6.22 8.49 0.09
C ALA A 72 -6.33 9.65 1.10
N MET A 73 -6.24 10.91 0.63
CA MET A 73 -6.39 12.08 1.49
C MET A 73 -7.81 12.20 2.07
N ASN A 74 -8.83 11.93 1.27
CA ASN A 74 -10.22 11.95 1.73
C ASN A 74 -10.47 10.83 2.75
N ALA A 75 -9.94 9.65 2.51
CA ALA A 75 -10.02 8.52 3.45
C ALA A 75 -9.37 8.89 4.80
N VAL A 76 -8.16 9.49 4.81
CA VAL A 76 -7.49 9.98 6.02
C VAL A 76 -8.34 11.04 6.75
N ASN A 77 -8.98 11.94 6.03
CA ASN A 77 -9.83 12.99 6.63
C ASN A 77 -11.11 12.42 7.27
N ALA A 78 -11.60 11.30 6.78
CA ALA A 78 -12.78 10.61 7.30
C ALA A 78 -12.50 9.74 8.54
N LEU A 79 -11.22 9.43 8.82
CA LEU A 79 -10.85 8.62 10.00
C LEU A 79 -11.15 9.36 11.30
N ASP A 80 -11.63 8.61 12.29
CA ASP A 80 -11.57 9.04 13.68
C ASP A 80 -10.11 9.02 14.19
N ILE A 81 -9.88 9.55 15.38
CA ILE A 81 -8.52 9.69 15.89
C ILE A 81 -7.89 8.34 16.26
N ASP A 82 -8.68 7.39 16.72
CA ASP A 82 -8.19 6.07 17.12
C ASP A 82 -7.74 5.26 15.91
N MET A 83 -8.51 5.33 14.82
CA MET A 83 -8.13 4.67 13.57
C MET A 83 -6.96 5.40 12.90
N ALA A 84 -6.93 6.73 12.94
CA ALA A 84 -5.81 7.52 12.46
C ALA A 84 -4.49 7.16 13.18
N GLU A 85 -4.55 7.02 14.50
CA GLU A 85 -3.42 6.56 15.31
C GLU A 85 -3.00 5.13 14.91
N ALA A 86 -3.96 4.21 14.71
CA ALA A 86 -3.68 2.84 14.29
C ALA A 86 -2.94 2.78 12.95
N VAL A 87 -3.40 3.53 11.96
CA VAL A 87 -2.78 3.60 10.63
C VAL A 87 -1.36 4.15 10.72
N LEU A 88 -1.18 5.25 11.46
CA LEU A 88 0.15 5.86 11.59
C LEU A 88 1.12 4.97 12.40
N ARG A 89 0.62 4.28 13.43
CA ARG A 89 1.41 3.37 14.25
C ARG A 89 1.91 2.16 13.45
N ALA A 90 1.15 1.69 12.46
CA ALA A 90 1.60 0.60 11.60
C ALA A 90 2.87 0.97 10.80
N GLU A 91 3.06 2.26 10.51
CA GLU A 91 4.21 2.77 9.76
C GLU A 91 5.34 3.29 10.66
N MET A 92 5.01 3.97 11.76
CA MET A 92 5.97 4.68 12.60
C MET A 92 6.25 3.98 13.94
N GLY A 93 5.47 2.95 14.29
CA GLY A 93 5.65 2.22 15.54
C GLY A 93 5.16 2.99 16.78
N SER A 94 5.81 2.73 17.94
CA SER A 94 5.38 3.21 19.28
C SER A 94 5.47 4.71 19.51
N ASP A 95 6.21 5.45 18.69
CA ASP A 95 6.41 6.89 18.91
C ASP A 95 5.13 7.71 18.69
N VAL A 96 4.13 7.14 18.02
CA VAL A 96 2.83 7.78 17.75
C VAL A 96 2.05 8.08 19.03
N SER A 97 2.23 7.30 20.10
CA SER A 97 1.53 7.50 21.38
C SER A 97 1.81 8.86 22.06
N LYS A 98 2.90 9.51 21.67
CA LYS A 98 3.33 10.82 22.19
C LYS A 98 2.85 11.99 21.32
N MET A 99 2.25 11.71 20.18
CA MET A 99 1.86 12.71 19.18
C MET A 99 0.48 13.29 19.50
N SER A 100 0.30 14.56 19.22
CA SER A 100 -1.01 15.20 19.25
C SER A 100 -1.86 14.76 18.04
N SER A 101 -3.18 14.86 18.17
CA SER A 101 -4.11 14.53 17.06
C SER A 101 -3.83 15.33 15.78
N LYS A 102 -3.31 16.55 15.90
CA LYS A 102 -2.92 17.36 14.74
C LYS A 102 -1.65 16.85 14.07
N GLU A 103 -0.69 16.37 14.84
CA GLU A 103 0.55 15.78 14.31
C GLU A 103 0.25 14.47 13.60
N ILE A 104 -0.55 13.60 14.23
CA ILE A 104 -1.02 12.33 13.62
C ILE A 104 -1.69 12.62 12.27
N ARG A 105 -2.62 13.56 12.22
CA ARG A 105 -3.33 13.89 10.98
C ARG A 105 -2.42 14.51 9.91
N ARG A 106 -1.49 15.39 10.32
CA ARG A 106 -0.48 15.96 9.41
C ARG A 106 0.35 14.85 8.75
N ASP A 107 0.89 13.95 9.55
CA ASP A 107 1.81 12.93 9.09
C ASP A 107 1.10 11.88 8.23
N LEU A 108 -0.15 11.53 8.55
CA LEU A 108 -0.98 10.69 7.68
C LEU A 108 -1.27 11.34 6.33
N LEU A 109 -1.58 12.63 6.29
CA LEU A 109 -1.79 13.34 5.02
C LEU A 109 -0.50 13.41 4.18
N VAL A 110 0.66 13.58 4.82
CA VAL A 110 1.95 13.52 4.13
C VAL A 110 2.22 12.13 3.57
N LEU A 111 1.91 11.07 4.32
CA LEU A 111 2.04 9.69 3.85
C LEU A 111 1.04 9.37 2.73
N ALA A 112 -0.21 9.80 2.84
CA ALA A 112 -1.23 9.64 1.81
C ALA A 112 -0.81 10.25 0.47
N ARG A 113 -0.14 11.40 0.52
CA ARG A 113 0.42 12.04 -0.67
C ARG A 113 1.62 11.29 -1.26
N ARG A 114 2.50 10.73 -0.40
CA ARG A 114 3.71 10.02 -0.86
C ARG A 114 3.43 8.61 -1.35
N ASN A 115 2.52 7.92 -0.67
CA ASN A 115 2.19 6.53 -0.95
C ASN A 115 0.69 6.28 -0.73
N PRO A 116 -0.18 6.77 -1.64
CA PRO A 116 -1.62 6.68 -1.47
C PRO A 116 -2.12 5.24 -1.40
N GLY A 117 -1.56 4.33 -2.22
CA GLY A 117 -1.95 2.93 -2.24
C GLY A 117 -1.70 2.20 -0.91
N LEU A 118 -0.59 2.52 -0.24
CA LEU A 118 -0.28 1.99 1.09
C LEU A 118 -1.33 2.43 2.12
N ILE A 119 -1.64 3.72 2.15
CA ILE A 119 -2.60 4.28 3.11
C ILE A 119 -3.99 3.70 2.90
N ILE A 120 -4.47 3.60 1.65
CA ILE A 120 -5.75 2.97 1.34
C ILE A 120 -5.75 1.49 1.79
N GLY A 121 -4.66 0.76 1.54
CA GLY A 121 -4.52 -0.62 1.98
C GLY A 121 -4.57 -0.78 3.50
N LEU A 122 -3.90 0.10 4.24
CA LEU A 122 -3.91 0.10 5.71
C LEU A 122 -5.28 0.47 6.29
N ILE A 123 -5.97 1.46 5.72
CA ILE A 123 -7.32 1.86 6.17
C ILE A 123 -8.32 0.72 5.98
N ASN A 124 -8.17 -0.06 4.92
CA ASN A 124 -9.04 -1.19 4.60
C ASN A 124 -8.62 -2.51 5.30
N ASP A 125 -7.58 -2.51 6.13
CA ASP A 125 -7.17 -3.68 6.91
C ASP A 125 -7.98 -3.78 8.21
N ASP A 126 -9.00 -4.64 8.23
CA ASP A 126 -9.84 -4.90 9.40
C ASP A 126 -9.05 -5.32 10.65
N ASN A 127 -7.85 -5.85 10.50
CA ASN A 127 -7.00 -6.27 11.62
C ASN A 127 -6.25 -5.10 12.24
N LEU A 128 -6.09 -4.00 11.52
CA LEU A 128 -5.26 -2.89 11.97
C LEU A 128 -5.84 -2.23 13.23
N TYR A 129 -7.15 -1.97 13.24
CA TYR A 129 -7.85 -1.43 14.41
C TYR A 129 -7.68 -2.35 15.61
N LEU A 130 -7.93 -3.65 15.45
CA LEU A 130 -7.83 -4.63 16.53
C LEU A 130 -6.40 -4.76 17.07
N ARG A 131 -5.40 -4.68 16.21
CA ARG A 131 -3.97 -4.63 16.65
C ARG A 131 -3.70 -3.39 17.50
N ASN A 132 -4.21 -2.23 17.08
CA ASN A 132 -4.03 -0.99 17.83
C ASN A 132 -4.69 -1.06 19.21
N VAL A 133 -5.92 -1.59 19.29
CA VAL A 133 -6.59 -1.85 20.57
C VAL A 133 -5.72 -2.75 21.45
N GLY A 134 -5.17 -3.84 20.91
CA GLY A 134 -4.27 -4.74 21.64
C GLY A 134 -3.03 -4.02 22.20
N ILE A 135 -2.40 -3.15 21.41
CA ILE A 135 -1.24 -2.37 21.84
C ILE A 135 -1.64 -1.38 22.95
N LYS A 136 -2.74 -0.63 22.76
CA LYS A 136 -3.28 0.28 23.78
C LYS A 136 -3.60 -0.44 25.09
N CYS A 137 -4.11 -1.67 25.04
CA CYS A 137 -4.40 -2.47 26.23
C CYS A 137 -3.13 -2.78 27.02
N VAL A 138 -2.04 -3.07 26.36
CA VAL A 138 -0.75 -3.35 27.00
C VAL A 138 -0.14 -2.05 27.53
N GLU A 139 -0.18 -0.95 26.78
CA GLU A 139 0.29 0.37 27.20
C GLU A 139 -0.47 0.89 28.43
N ALA A 140 -1.80 0.69 28.46
CA ALA A 140 -2.65 1.04 29.60
C ALA A 140 -2.53 0.08 30.80
N GLY A 141 -1.72 -0.97 30.70
CA GLY A 141 -1.54 -1.95 31.75
C GLY A 141 -2.76 -2.82 32.04
N ILE A 142 -3.70 -2.92 31.11
CA ILE A 142 -4.88 -3.82 31.21
C ILE A 142 -4.46 -5.24 30.89
N LEU A 143 -3.71 -5.40 29.81
CA LEU A 143 -3.11 -6.65 29.38
C LEU A 143 -1.59 -6.62 29.59
N SER A 144 -1.01 -7.79 29.73
CA SER A 144 0.44 -7.97 29.76
C SER A 144 0.84 -9.04 28.74
N LEU A 145 1.87 -8.75 27.95
CA LEU A 145 2.51 -9.72 27.08
C LEU A 145 3.72 -10.31 27.83
N SER A 146 3.79 -11.63 27.88
CA SER A 146 4.92 -12.33 28.51
C SER A 146 6.26 -12.01 27.83
N SER A 147 7.36 -12.11 28.57
CA SER A 147 8.71 -11.79 28.08
C SER A 147 9.17 -12.65 26.90
N ASP A 148 8.59 -13.83 26.75
CA ASP A 148 8.81 -14.74 25.63
C ASP A 148 7.90 -14.46 24.42
N ASN A 149 7.05 -13.42 24.51
CA ASN A 149 6.03 -13.03 23.51
C ASN A 149 5.01 -14.14 23.17
N ARG A 150 4.77 -15.06 24.10
CA ARG A 150 3.95 -16.27 23.86
C ARG A 150 2.58 -16.24 24.48
N HIS A 151 2.33 -15.37 25.45
CA HIS A 151 1.08 -15.35 26.21
C HIS A 151 0.63 -13.94 26.49
N PHE A 152 -0.67 -13.70 26.30
CA PHE A 152 -1.34 -12.53 26.84
C PHE A 152 -2.08 -12.90 28.13
N THR A 153 -1.95 -12.07 29.15
CA THR A 153 -2.56 -12.24 30.45
C THR A 153 -3.23 -10.94 30.90
N TYR A 154 -4.24 -11.03 31.75
CA TYR A 154 -4.73 -9.86 32.49
C TYR A 154 -3.70 -9.40 33.50
N ASN A 155 -3.33 -8.14 33.46
CA ASN A 155 -2.34 -7.58 34.40
C ASN A 155 -2.87 -7.61 35.87
N SER A 156 -4.20 -7.45 36.05
CA SER A 156 -4.82 -7.43 37.38
C SER A 156 -4.91 -8.78 38.05
N SER A 157 -5.12 -9.87 37.31
CA SER A 157 -5.34 -11.21 37.85
C SER A 157 -4.24 -12.21 37.50
N GLY A 158 -3.39 -11.89 36.53
CA GLY A 158 -2.44 -12.83 35.97
C GLY A 158 -3.08 -13.96 35.16
N GLN A 159 -4.41 -13.93 34.98
CA GLN A 159 -5.11 -14.95 34.23
C GLN A 159 -4.72 -14.89 32.76
N LYS A 160 -4.34 -16.04 32.21
CA LYS A 160 -4.00 -16.18 30.80
C LYS A 160 -5.26 -16.02 29.95
N ILE A 161 -5.15 -15.20 28.90
CA ILE A 161 -6.22 -14.93 27.94
C ILE A 161 -6.01 -15.82 26.71
N MET A 162 -4.83 -15.76 26.11
CA MET A 162 -4.53 -16.54 24.92
C MET A 162 -3.03 -16.91 24.83
N THR A 163 -2.77 -17.89 23.99
CA THR A 163 -1.40 -18.26 23.57
C THR A 163 -1.18 -17.80 22.16
N VAL A 164 -0.05 -17.13 21.91
CA VAL A 164 0.38 -16.72 20.57
C VAL A 164 0.87 -17.97 19.83
N PRO A 165 0.36 -18.26 18.62
CA PRO A 165 0.86 -19.35 17.79
C PRO A 165 2.36 -19.20 17.48
N PHE A 166 3.00 -20.33 17.16
CA PHE A 166 4.40 -20.32 16.74
C PHE A 166 4.48 -19.59 15.39
N ASP A 167 5.46 -18.75 15.19
CA ASP A 167 5.69 -17.96 13.97
C ASP A 167 4.67 -16.81 13.67
N GLU A 168 3.78 -16.46 14.61
CA GLU A 168 2.93 -15.29 14.47
C GLU A 168 3.40 -14.12 15.33
N HIS A 169 3.21 -12.91 14.79
CA HIS A 169 3.43 -11.70 15.57
C HIS A 169 2.35 -11.56 16.66
N PRO A 170 2.71 -11.29 17.95
CA PRO A 170 1.76 -11.32 19.06
C PRO A 170 0.48 -10.50 18.85
N TYR A 171 0.62 -9.26 18.41
CA TYR A 171 -0.56 -8.39 18.19
C TYR A 171 -1.40 -8.79 16.97
N THR A 172 -0.82 -9.49 16.00
CA THR A 172 -1.58 -10.06 14.87
C THR A 172 -2.42 -11.24 15.37
N ALA A 173 -1.82 -12.13 16.16
CA ALA A 173 -2.52 -13.24 16.79
C ALA A 173 -3.65 -12.73 17.73
N LEU A 174 -3.37 -11.68 18.52
CA LEU A 174 -4.37 -11.07 19.40
C LEU A 174 -5.54 -10.47 18.59
N ALA A 175 -5.26 -9.78 17.49
CA ALA A 175 -6.29 -9.24 16.60
C ALA A 175 -7.16 -10.34 15.98
N ALA A 176 -6.56 -11.46 15.57
CA ALA A 176 -7.31 -12.61 15.08
C ALA A 176 -8.15 -13.26 16.17
N TRP A 177 -7.60 -13.35 17.39
CA TRP A 177 -8.33 -13.89 18.54
C TRP A 177 -9.50 -12.99 18.95
N PHE A 178 -9.40 -11.65 18.89
CA PHE A 178 -10.51 -10.73 19.14
C PHE A 178 -11.70 -10.93 18.20
N LYS A 179 -11.53 -11.62 17.07
CA LYS A 179 -12.61 -11.99 16.15
C LYS A 179 -13.35 -13.27 16.55
N THR A 180 -12.86 -14.02 17.54
CA THR A 180 -13.56 -15.19 18.11
C THR A 180 -14.64 -14.76 19.09
N ASP A 181 -15.60 -15.64 19.39
CA ASP A 181 -16.69 -15.35 20.33
C ASP A 181 -16.16 -14.93 21.71
N GLU A 182 -15.18 -15.67 22.27
CA GLU A 182 -14.52 -15.32 23.53
C GLU A 182 -13.77 -13.98 23.43
N GLY A 183 -13.10 -13.75 22.32
CA GLY A 183 -12.32 -12.53 22.07
C GLY A 183 -13.22 -11.30 21.97
N MET A 184 -14.39 -11.39 21.33
CA MET A 184 -15.34 -10.28 21.20
C MET A 184 -15.92 -9.84 22.53
N GLU A 185 -16.23 -10.79 23.44
CA GLU A 185 -16.69 -10.45 24.79
C GLU A 185 -15.62 -9.66 25.56
N ILE A 186 -14.39 -10.10 25.48
CA ILE A 186 -13.25 -9.45 26.14
C ILE A 186 -12.95 -8.10 25.50
N LEU A 187 -12.98 -8.01 24.16
CA LEU A 187 -12.80 -6.77 23.43
C LEU A 187 -13.80 -5.70 23.90
N THR A 188 -15.09 -6.06 23.94
CA THR A 188 -16.16 -5.16 24.40
C THR A 188 -15.94 -4.69 25.85
N ALA A 189 -15.46 -5.58 26.71
CA ALA A 189 -15.16 -5.24 28.10
C ALA A 189 -13.95 -4.32 28.25
N ILE A 190 -12.97 -4.47 27.37
CA ILE A 190 -11.73 -3.68 27.33
C ILE A 190 -12.00 -2.28 26.75
N GLU A 191 -12.72 -2.17 25.65
CA GLU A 191 -13.05 -0.88 25.01
C GLU A 191 -13.76 0.06 26.01
N LYS A 192 -14.65 -0.48 26.85
CA LYS A 192 -15.30 0.27 27.94
C LYS A 192 -14.34 0.79 29.02
N LYS A 193 -13.13 0.24 29.11
CA LYS A 193 -12.12 0.65 30.10
C LYS A 193 -11.10 1.61 29.52
N ILE A 194 -10.96 1.63 28.20
CA ILE A 194 -9.99 2.50 27.49
C ILE A 194 -10.67 3.83 27.07
N SER A 195 -12.01 3.81 26.85
CA SER A 195 -12.79 5.04 26.60
C SER A 195 -12.92 5.88 27.86
#